data_24bb3a73db96e501e803e8d3cd49bdf0
#
_entry.id   24bb3a73db96e501e803e8d3cd49bdf0
#
_cell.length_a   1.000
_cell.length_b   1.000
_cell.length_c   1.000
_cell.angle_alpha   90.00
_cell.angle_beta   90.00
_cell.angle_gamma   90.00
#
_symmetry.space_group_name_H-M   'P 1'
#
loop_
_entity.id
_entity.type
_entity.pdbx_description
1 polymer ?
#
loop_
_entity_poly.entity_id
_entity_poly.type
_entity_poly.pdbx_seq_one_letter_code
_entity_poly.pdbx_strand_id
1 'polypeptide(L)'
;MQANPIYVYRWARWSQVTACAMVLALTTGCVSTQPSQQVENLESIAENPRIIMMPPDIRYYLLTAGGISEPHAEWTLAAQTNFSNAAREFSTTIGTDMRILDPDDTSDLEVEYEQLHSAVGLTILDHHFGATKLPGKGSGQVFDWSLGPGVKELGDKHDADYALFVYYRDYQASGGRVAFAILAAAAGSYV
;
A
#
# COMPACT_ATOMS: atom_id res chain seq x y z
N MET A 1 -20.94 -61.52 9.24
CA MET A 1 -20.08 -60.89 8.21
C MET A 1 -19.16 -59.92 8.94
N GLN A 2 -17.89 -60.29 9.18
CA GLN A 2 -16.92 -59.38 9.81
C GLN A 2 -16.25 -58.56 8.73
N ALA A 3 -16.38 -57.24 8.82
CA ALA A 3 -15.71 -56.30 7.92
C ALA A 3 -14.21 -56.41 8.11
N ASN A 4 -13.47 -56.56 6.99
CA ASN A 4 -12.04 -56.80 6.99
C ASN A 4 -11.30 -55.49 7.45
N PRO A 5 -10.54 -55.52 8.57
CA PRO A 5 -9.97 -54.30 9.16
C PRO A 5 -9.01 -53.53 8.23
N ILE A 6 -8.48 -54.15 7.19
CA ILE A 6 -7.56 -53.55 6.22
C ILE A 6 -8.26 -52.48 5.39
N TYR A 7 -9.53 -52.63 5.09
CA TYR A 7 -10.28 -51.61 4.29
C TYR A 7 -10.58 -50.36 5.08
N VAL A 8 -10.88 -50.48 6.37
CA VAL A 8 -11.18 -49.32 7.25
C VAL A 8 -9.94 -48.42 7.42
N TYR A 9 -8.74 -49.04 7.57
CA TYR A 9 -7.49 -48.30 7.70
C TYR A 9 -7.10 -47.53 6.39
N ARG A 10 -7.38 -48.11 5.25
CA ARG A 10 -7.10 -47.45 3.95
C ARG A 10 -8.00 -46.24 3.74
N TRP A 11 -9.27 -46.32 4.07
CA TRP A 11 -10.21 -45.19 3.92
C TRP A 11 -9.86 -44.04 4.87
N ALA A 12 -9.48 -44.33 6.12
CA ALA A 12 -9.06 -43.32 7.08
C ALA A 12 -7.79 -42.55 6.62
N ARG A 13 -6.85 -43.21 6.00
CA ARG A 13 -5.63 -42.56 5.46
C ARG A 13 -5.92 -41.70 4.24
N TRP A 14 -6.83 -42.12 3.38
CA TRP A 14 -7.22 -41.31 2.20
C TRP A 14 -7.99 -40.07 2.63
N SER A 15 -8.87 -40.15 3.62
CA SER A 15 -9.59 -38.98 4.12
C SER A 15 -8.66 -37.93 4.77
N GLN A 16 -7.61 -38.40 5.48
CA GLN A 16 -6.60 -37.49 6.05
C GLN A 16 -5.76 -36.79 4.99
N VAL A 17 -5.35 -37.50 3.93
CA VAL A 17 -4.60 -36.92 2.81
C VAL A 17 -5.46 -35.91 2.05
N THR A 18 -6.74 -36.22 1.84
CA THR A 18 -7.67 -35.29 1.16
C THR A 18 -7.92 -34.04 2.01
N ALA A 19 -8.07 -34.18 3.31
CA ALA A 19 -8.23 -33.05 4.23
C ALA A 19 -6.97 -32.15 4.27
N CYS A 20 -5.76 -32.73 4.34
CA CYS A 20 -4.51 -31.99 4.25
C CYS A 20 -4.34 -31.27 2.89
N ALA A 21 -4.67 -31.92 1.78
CA ALA A 21 -4.62 -31.31 0.46
C ALA A 21 -5.61 -30.13 0.31
N MET A 22 -6.79 -30.25 0.91
CA MET A 22 -7.80 -29.19 0.91
C MET A 22 -7.37 -27.98 1.75
N VAL A 23 -6.71 -28.21 2.89
CA VAL A 23 -6.15 -27.12 3.72
C VAL A 23 -5.00 -26.42 3.00
N LEU A 24 -4.12 -27.15 2.32
CA LEU A 24 -3.02 -26.55 1.52
C LEU A 24 -3.53 -25.73 0.32
N ALA A 25 -4.63 -26.14 -0.31
CA ALA A 25 -5.23 -25.41 -1.42
C ALA A 25 -5.88 -24.08 -0.99
N LEU A 26 -6.28 -23.95 0.28
CA LEU A 26 -6.87 -22.71 0.82
C LEU A 26 -5.82 -21.66 1.21
N THR A 27 -4.54 -22.02 1.25
CA THR A 27 -3.45 -21.09 1.63
C THR A 27 -2.85 -20.32 0.45
N THR A 28 -3.21 -20.63 -0.80
CA THR A 28 -2.79 -19.89 -1.97
C THR A 28 -3.67 -18.66 -2.17
N GLY A 29 -3.55 -17.68 -1.27
CA GLY A 29 -4.10 -16.35 -1.46
C GLY A 29 -3.35 -15.63 -2.58
N CYS A 30 -3.97 -15.44 -3.74
CA CYS A 30 -3.42 -14.56 -4.76
C CYS A 30 -3.54 -13.12 -4.28
N VAL A 31 -2.42 -12.49 -3.94
CA VAL A 31 -2.35 -11.03 -3.82
C VAL A 31 -2.44 -10.47 -5.23
N SER A 32 -3.55 -9.80 -5.56
CA SER A 32 -3.65 -9.06 -6.82
C SER A 32 -3.24 -7.62 -6.59
N THR A 33 -2.21 -7.17 -7.30
CA THR A 33 -1.84 -5.76 -7.38
C THR A 33 -2.51 -5.19 -8.62
N GLN A 34 -3.25 -4.10 -8.46
CA GLN A 34 -3.82 -3.36 -9.57
C GLN A 34 -3.00 -2.07 -9.77
N PRO A 35 -2.04 -2.06 -10.70
CA PRO A 35 -1.34 -0.83 -11.04
C PRO A 35 -2.31 0.11 -11.74
N SER A 36 -2.30 1.38 -11.35
CA SER A 36 -3.01 2.45 -12.03
C SER A 36 -2.03 3.57 -12.35
N GLN A 37 -2.00 3.97 -13.61
CA GLN A 37 -1.13 5.02 -14.11
C GLN A 37 -1.98 6.05 -14.85
N GLN A 38 -1.83 7.31 -14.50
CA GLN A 38 -2.64 8.39 -15.08
C GLN A 38 -1.99 9.02 -16.31
N VAL A 39 -0.67 8.90 -16.41
CA VAL A 39 0.10 9.33 -17.58
C VAL A 39 1.04 8.20 -17.99
N GLU A 40 1.16 7.96 -19.29
CA GLU A 40 2.01 6.89 -19.81
C GLU A 40 3.49 7.22 -19.61
N ASN A 41 3.85 8.48 -19.82
CA ASN A 41 5.19 9.00 -19.60
C ASN A 41 5.10 10.41 -18.99
N LEU A 42 6.04 10.73 -18.10
CA LEU A 42 6.23 12.12 -17.70
C LEU A 42 6.77 12.92 -18.88
N GLU A 43 6.17 14.07 -19.16
CA GLU A 43 6.78 15.00 -20.12
C GLU A 43 8.16 15.38 -19.61
N SER A 44 9.19 15.15 -20.42
CA SER A 44 10.54 15.54 -20.04
C SER A 44 10.66 17.05 -20.17
N ILE A 45 10.76 17.73 -19.02
CA ILE A 45 10.99 19.17 -18.96
C ILE A 45 12.47 19.47 -19.25
N ALA A 46 13.36 18.51 -18.93
CA ALA A 46 14.80 18.60 -19.11
C ALA A 46 15.39 17.24 -19.53
N GLU A 47 16.58 17.25 -20.16
CA GLU A 47 17.30 16.02 -20.54
C GLU A 47 17.68 15.16 -19.32
N ASN A 48 18.01 15.80 -18.19
CA ASN A 48 18.29 15.17 -16.90
C ASN A 48 17.45 15.88 -15.83
N PRO A 49 16.20 15.45 -15.60
CA PRO A 49 15.32 16.12 -14.66
C PRO A 49 15.82 15.94 -13.21
N ARG A 50 15.78 17.03 -12.46
CA ARG A 50 16.08 17.04 -11.03
C ARG A 50 14.82 16.75 -10.26
N ILE A 51 14.86 15.75 -9.40
CA ILE A 51 13.72 15.29 -8.63
C ILE A 51 13.99 15.49 -7.15
N ILE A 52 13.07 16.12 -6.44
CA ILE A 52 13.02 16.02 -4.99
C ILE A 52 12.02 14.94 -4.59
N MET A 53 12.38 14.13 -3.61
CA MET A 53 11.45 13.24 -2.94
C MET A 53 11.13 13.82 -1.56
N MET A 54 9.85 14.13 -1.35
CA MET A 54 9.33 14.53 -0.05
C MET A 54 9.49 13.39 0.95
N PRO A 55 9.56 13.66 2.25
CA PRO A 55 9.56 12.60 3.25
C PRO A 55 8.38 11.63 3.01
N PRO A 56 8.62 10.30 2.96
CA PRO A 56 7.56 9.37 2.60
C PRO A 56 6.52 9.25 3.71
N ASP A 57 5.26 9.59 3.42
CA ASP A 57 4.13 9.38 4.35
C ASP A 57 3.68 7.91 4.32
N ILE A 58 4.51 7.06 4.89
CA ILE A 58 4.27 5.62 5.04
C ILE A 58 3.83 5.37 6.48
N ARG A 59 2.72 4.65 6.68
CA ARG A 59 2.23 4.25 8.01
C ARG A 59 1.73 2.83 8.02
N TYR A 60 2.15 2.11 9.05
CA TYR A 60 1.70 0.76 9.36
C TYR A 60 0.77 0.77 10.56
N TYR A 61 -0.26 -0.06 10.48
CA TYR A 61 -1.25 -0.23 11.53
C TYR A 61 -1.41 -1.71 11.87
N LEU A 62 -1.57 -2.00 13.16
CA LEU A 62 -2.01 -3.30 13.64
C LEU A 62 -3.53 -3.30 13.77
N LEU A 63 -4.20 -4.19 13.06
CA LEU A 63 -5.64 -4.37 13.15
C LEU A 63 -5.95 -5.38 14.24
N THR A 64 -6.50 -4.92 15.36
CA THR A 64 -6.82 -5.75 16.54
C THR A 64 -7.99 -6.69 16.27
N ALA A 65 -8.20 -7.66 17.16
CA ALA A 65 -9.36 -8.58 17.09
C ALA A 65 -10.70 -7.84 17.12
N GLY A 66 -10.78 -6.70 17.82
CA GLY A 66 -11.95 -5.83 17.87
C GLY A 66 -12.15 -4.92 16.66
N GLY A 67 -11.28 -4.98 15.64
CA GLY A 67 -11.37 -4.14 14.44
C GLY A 67 -10.78 -2.74 14.61
N ILE A 68 -10.10 -2.45 15.71
CA ILE A 68 -9.45 -1.16 15.94
C ILE A 68 -8.09 -1.18 15.26
N SER A 69 -7.78 -0.10 14.53
CA SER A 69 -6.47 0.11 13.91
C SER A 69 -5.56 0.87 14.89
N GLU A 70 -4.47 0.25 15.30
CA GLU A 70 -3.48 0.84 16.19
C GLU A 70 -2.20 1.17 15.38
N PRO A 71 -1.71 2.44 15.40
CA PRO A 71 -0.46 2.79 14.72
C PRO A 71 0.72 1.97 15.26
N HIS A 72 1.54 1.42 14.36
CA HIS A 72 2.72 0.65 14.72
C HIS A 72 4.00 1.40 14.36
N ALA A 73 4.56 2.12 15.32
CA ALA A 73 5.66 3.06 15.11
C ALA A 73 6.94 2.38 14.56
N GLU A 74 7.32 1.22 15.12
CA GLU A 74 8.53 0.50 14.70
C GLU A 74 8.45 0.04 13.24
N TRP A 75 7.33 -0.54 12.81
CA TRP A 75 7.14 -0.96 11.43
C TRP A 75 7.08 0.23 10.48
N THR A 76 6.45 1.32 10.91
CA THR A 76 6.39 2.57 10.16
C THR A 76 7.81 3.10 9.90
N LEU A 77 8.63 3.22 10.93
CA LEU A 77 10.00 3.73 10.81
C LEU A 77 10.87 2.82 9.93
N ALA A 78 10.77 1.49 10.12
CA ALA A 78 11.49 0.53 9.30
C ALA A 78 11.10 0.63 7.83
N ALA A 79 9.80 0.78 7.54
CA ALA A 79 9.31 0.92 6.16
C ALA A 79 9.74 2.23 5.51
N GLN A 80 9.69 3.36 6.22
CA GLN A 80 10.18 4.65 5.72
C GLN A 80 11.68 4.58 5.39
N THR A 81 12.47 3.97 6.27
CA THR A 81 13.91 3.79 6.08
C THR A 81 14.20 2.90 4.86
N ASN A 82 13.53 1.75 4.77
CA ASN A 82 13.72 0.82 3.67
C ASN A 82 13.30 1.43 2.32
N PHE A 83 12.19 2.14 2.30
CA PHE A 83 11.72 2.83 1.10
C PHE A 83 12.71 3.90 0.65
N SER A 84 13.19 4.74 1.56
CA SER A 84 14.16 5.79 1.24
C SER A 84 15.48 5.21 0.70
N ASN A 85 15.94 4.10 1.26
CA ASN A 85 17.14 3.41 0.78
C ASN A 85 16.93 2.82 -0.62
N ALA A 86 15.80 2.15 -0.85
CA ALA A 86 15.44 1.61 -2.16
C ALA A 86 15.29 2.72 -3.22
N ALA A 87 14.70 3.85 -2.86
CA ALA A 87 14.57 4.99 -3.75
C ALA A 87 15.92 5.58 -4.17
N ARG A 88 16.89 5.69 -3.23
CA ARG A 88 18.27 6.11 -3.57
C ARG A 88 18.97 5.13 -4.50
N GLU A 89 18.88 3.84 -4.23
CA GLU A 89 19.46 2.80 -5.07
C GLU A 89 18.86 2.82 -6.48
N PHE A 90 17.54 2.94 -6.56
CA PHE A 90 16.84 3.02 -7.84
C PHE A 90 17.23 4.26 -8.63
N SER A 91 17.28 5.45 -8.01
CA SER A 91 17.70 6.69 -8.70
C SER A 91 19.09 6.59 -9.29
N THR A 92 20.02 5.96 -8.56
CA THR A 92 21.39 5.70 -9.05
C THR A 92 21.37 4.76 -10.26
N THR A 93 20.53 3.71 -10.22
CA THR A 93 20.40 2.72 -11.28
C THR A 93 19.88 3.33 -12.59
N ILE A 94 18.90 4.25 -12.50
CA ILE A 94 18.31 4.92 -13.67
C ILE A 94 19.07 6.20 -14.09
N GLY A 95 20.10 6.58 -13.34
CA GLY A 95 20.89 7.77 -13.64
C GLY A 95 20.16 9.09 -13.44
N THR A 96 19.18 9.15 -12.52
CA THR A 96 18.39 10.36 -12.25
C THR A 96 18.94 11.09 -11.03
N ASP A 97 19.03 12.40 -11.10
CA ASP A 97 19.38 13.24 -9.95
C ASP A 97 18.16 13.40 -9.03
N MET A 98 18.09 12.51 -8.02
CA MET A 98 17.00 12.53 -7.02
C MET A 98 17.56 12.81 -5.63
N ARG A 99 17.09 13.91 -5.02
CA ARG A 99 17.39 14.28 -3.66
C ARG A 99 16.20 13.99 -2.75
N ILE A 100 16.44 13.20 -1.69
CA ILE A 100 15.43 12.91 -0.66
C ILE A 100 15.54 13.98 0.42
N LEU A 101 14.44 14.66 0.71
CA LEU A 101 14.40 15.67 1.77
C LEU A 101 14.43 14.99 3.15
N ASP A 102 15.20 15.58 4.05
CA ASP A 102 15.26 15.12 5.44
C ASP A 102 14.01 15.62 6.19
N PRO A 103 13.24 14.74 6.85
CA PRO A 103 12.06 15.15 7.62
C PRO A 103 12.40 16.17 8.71
N ASP A 104 13.63 16.12 9.27
CA ASP A 104 14.07 17.01 10.34
C ASP A 104 14.53 18.40 9.82
N ASP A 105 14.71 18.56 8.52
CA ASP A 105 15.13 19.81 7.85
C ASP A 105 14.07 20.35 6.86
N THR A 106 12.82 20.00 7.06
CA THR A 106 11.70 20.54 6.30
C THR A 106 11.18 21.85 6.90
N SER A 107 10.83 22.82 6.05
CA SER A 107 10.18 24.05 6.50
C SER A 107 8.65 23.92 6.42
N ASP A 108 7.95 24.96 6.85
CA ASP A 108 6.49 25.03 6.82
C ASP A 108 5.93 24.76 5.41
N LEU A 109 6.64 25.19 4.37
CA LEU A 109 6.21 25.00 2.97
C LEU A 109 6.13 23.49 2.61
N GLU A 110 7.18 22.72 2.91
CA GLU A 110 7.19 21.28 2.65
C GLU A 110 6.11 20.57 3.46
N VAL A 111 5.97 20.91 4.73
CA VAL A 111 4.96 20.33 5.63
C VAL A 111 3.54 20.62 5.13
N GLU A 112 3.27 21.83 4.68
CA GLU A 112 1.96 22.20 4.11
C GLU A 112 1.64 21.39 2.85
N TYR A 113 2.60 21.21 1.93
CA TYR A 113 2.40 20.40 0.73
C TYR A 113 2.29 18.91 1.00
N GLU A 114 2.98 18.38 2.01
CA GLU A 114 2.78 16.99 2.46
C GLU A 114 1.36 16.77 3.00
N GLN A 115 0.88 17.69 3.83
CA GLN A 115 -0.49 17.62 4.37
C GLN A 115 -1.53 17.76 3.26
N LEU A 116 -1.32 18.69 2.32
CA LEU A 116 -2.20 18.86 1.16
C LEU A 116 -2.20 17.61 0.28
N HIS A 117 -1.03 17.03 0.01
CA HIS A 117 -0.91 15.79 -0.76
C HIS A 117 -1.64 14.63 -0.06
N SER A 118 -1.48 14.47 1.25
CA SER A 118 -2.20 13.45 2.03
C SER A 118 -3.72 13.63 1.92
N ALA A 119 -4.22 14.85 2.05
CA ALA A 119 -5.67 15.13 1.95
C ALA A 119 -6.21 14.86 0.55
N VAL A 120 -5.51 15.34 -0.50
CA VAL A 120 -5.87 15.10 -1.90
C VAL A 120 -5.76 13.61 -2.24
N GLY A 121 -4.70 12.94 -1.81
CA GLY A 121 -4.48 11.51 -2.03
C GLY A 121 -5.58 10.64 -1.42
N LEU A 122 -5.98 10.89 -0.18
CA LEU A 122 -7.13 10.23 0.46
C LEU A 122 -8.41 10.45 -0.36
N THR A 123 -8.65 11.67 -0.80
CA THR A 123 -9.83 12.01 -1.59
C THR A 123 -9.82 11.28 -2.95
N ILE A 124 -8.65 11.13 -3.58
CA ILE A 124 -8.48 10.33 -4.81
C ILE A 124 -8.79 8.86 -4.55
N LEU A 125 -8.26 8.29 -3.47
CA LEU A 125 -8.52 6.90 -3.10
C LEU A 125 -10.01 6.64 -2.90
N ASP A 126 -10.71 7.52 -2.19
CA ASP A 126 -12.13 7.35 -1.88
C ASP A 126 -13.04 7.61 -3.09
N HIS A 127 -12.72 8.61 -3.90
CA HIS A 127 -13.65 9.12 -4.91
C HIS A 127 -13.26 8.83 -6.35
N HIS A 128 -11.98 8.69 -6.66
CA HIS A 128 -11.55 8.28 -8.00
C HIS A 128 -11.47 6.75 -8.13
N PHE A 129 -10.86 6.08 -7.16
CA PHE A 129 -10.72 4.62 -7.15
C PHE A 129 -11.79 3.91 -6.30
N GLY A 130 -12.28 4.52 -5.24
CA GLY A 130 -13.28 3.98 -4.33
C GLY A 130 -14.70 3.89 -4.94
N ALA A 131 -15.65 3.43 -4.13
CA ALA A 131 -17.04 3.23 -4.55
C ALA A 131 -17.86 4.52 -4.65
N THR A 132 -17.55 5.52 -3.82
CA THR A 132 -18.27 6.80 -3.76
C THR A 132 -17.68 7.77 -4.77
N LYS A 133 -18.39 8.02 -5.87
CA LYS A 133 -17.92 8.92 -6.93
C LYS A 133 -18.35 10.36 -6.67
N LEU A 134 -17.44 11.30 -6.84
CA LEU A 134 -17.80 12.73 -6.86
C LEU A 134 -18.28 13.11 -8.26
N PRO A 135 -19.34 13.94 -8.37
CA PRO A 135 -19.75 14.48 -9.65
C PRO A 135 -18.58 15.25 -10.30
N GLY A 136 -18.23 14.89 -11.53
CA GLY A 136 -17.13 15.52 -12.28
C GLY A 136 -15.71 15.03 -11.94
N LYS A 137 -15.55 14.17 -10.91
CA LYS A 137 -14.24 13.66 -10.45
C LYS A 137 -14.18 12.13 -10.39
N GLY A 138 -15.09 11.43 -11.05
CA GLY A 138 -15.19 9.97 -10.97
C GLY A 138 -14.22 9.23 -11.88
N SER A 139 -14.06 7.90 -11.65
CA SER A 139 -13.32 7.03 -12.55
C SER A 139 -13.92 7.01 -13.95
N GLY A 140 -13.07 6.97 -14.98
CA GLY A 140 -13.48 7.04 -16.40
C GLY A 140 -13.61 8.47 -16.92
N GLN A 141 -13.40 9.48 -16.10
CA GLN A 141 -13.23 10.87 -16.50
C GLN A 141 -11.74 11.24 -16.55
N VAL A 142 -11.46 12.38 -17.15
CA VAL A 142 -10.10 12.94 -17.14
C VAL A 142 -9.65 13.10 -15.68
N PHE A 143 -8.42 12.67 -15.39
CA PHE A 143 -7.84 12.84 -14.07
C PHE A 143 -7.57 14.33 -13.84
N ASP A 144 -8.38 14.94 -13.00
CA ASP A 144 -8.43 16.38 -12.74
C ASP A 144 -8.12 16.69 -11.26
N TRP A 145 -7.10 16.03 -10.74
CA TRP A 145 -6.61 16.24 -9.39
C TRP A 145 -5.24 16.89 -9.41
N SER A 146 -5.03 17.91 -8.60
CA SER A 146 -3.75 18.60 -8.50
C SER A 146 -3.55 19.19 -7.10
N LEU A 147 -2.30 19.50 -6.77
CA LEU A 147 -1.94 20.26 -5.57
C LEU A 147 -2.04 21.77 -5.77
N GLY A 148 -2.54 22.20 -6.93
CA GLY A 148 -2.63 23.60 -7.30
C GLY A 148 -1.33 24.19 -7.83
N PRO A 149 -1.40 25.42 -8.38
CA PRO A 149 -0.26 26.05 -9.04
C PRO A 149 0.86 26.47 -8.08
N GLY A 150 0.57 26.64 -6.78
CA GLY A 150 1.56 27.01 -5.77
C GLY A 150 2.62 25.94 -5.52
N VAL A 151 2.40 24.67 -5.94
CA VAL A 151 3.40 23.61 -5.83
C VAL A 151 4.72 23.96 -6.55
N LYS A 152 4.67 24.91 -7.50
CA LYS A 152 5.89 25.44 -8.14
C LYS A 152 6.89 26.03 -7.15
N GLU A 153 6.41 26.56 -6.01
CA GLU A 153 7.28 27.11 -4.98
C GLU A 153 8.24 26.06 -4.41
N LEU A 154 7.84 24.77 -4.35
CA LEU A 154 8.74 23.68 -3.99
C LEU A 154 9.84 23.50 -5.04
N GLY A 155 9.50 23.54 -6.32
CA GLY A 155 10.45 23.45 -7.41
C GLY A 155 11.46 24.58 -7.36
N ASP A 156 10.98 25.82 -7.22
CA ASP A 156 11.81 27.01 -7.16
C ASP A 156 12.74 27.01 -5.94
N LYS A 157 12.23 26.60 -4.76
CA LYS A 157 13.00 26.51 -3.51
C LYS A 157 14.11 25.47 -3.59
N HIS A 158 13.84 24.34 -4.20
CA HIS A 158 14.76 23.21 -4.23
C HIS A 158 15.53 23.05 -5.54
N ASP A 159 15.35 23.98 -6.49
CA ASP A 159 15.91 23.90 -7.82
C ASP A 159 15.60 22.54 -8.47
N ALA A 160 14.33 22.14 -8.44
CA ALA A 160 13.84 20.84 -8.90
C ALA A 160 12.75 20.98 -9.95
N ASP A 161 12.75 20.05 -10.90
CA ASP A 161 11.78 19.99 -11.99
C ASP A 161 10.54 19.19 -11.60
N TYR A 162 10.71 18.21 -10.68
CA TYR A 162 9.64 17.36 -10.15
C TYR A 162 9.74 17.19 -8.64
N ALA A 163 8.57 17.05 -8.00
CA ALA A 163 8.45 16.64 -6.60
C ALA A 163 7.72 15.30 -6.53
N LEU A 164 8.37 14.30 -5.93
CA LEU A 164 7.80 12.97 -5.68
C LEU A 164 7.20 12.93 -4.29
N PHE A 165 5.91 12.71 -4.22
CA PHE A 165 5.18 12.46 -2.97
C PHE A 165 4.84 10.98 -2.87
N VAL A 166 5.01 10.41 -1.68
CA VAL A 166 4.72 9.00 -1.41
C VAL A 166 3.68 8.91 -0.30
N TYR A 167 2.58 8.22 -0.60
CA TYR A 167 1.53 7.93 0.36
C TYR A 167 1.31 6.42 0.41
N TYR A 168 1.47 5.82 1.59
CA TYR A 168 1.29 4.39 1.78
C TYR A 168 0.67 4.09 3.15
N ARG A 169 -0.32 3.19 3.15
CA ARG A 169 -0.98 2.70 4.36
C ARG A 169 -1.08 1.18 4.30
N ASP A 170 -0.67 0.53 5.36
CA ASP A 170 -0.77 -0.92 5.51
C ASP A 170 -1.44 -1.28 6.83
N TYR A 171 -2.29 -2.30 6.78
CA TYR A 171 -3.08 -2.77 7.92
C TYR A 171 -2.84 -4.27 8.10
N GLN A 172 -1.99 -4.62 9.05
CA GLN A 172 -1.68 -6.02 9.35
C GLN A 172 -2.62 -6.55 10.43
N ALA A 173 -3.28 -7.66 10.15
CA ALA A 173 -4.13 -8.33 11.13
C ALA A 173 -3.29 -8.88 12.29
N SER A 174 -3.71 -8.60 13.54
CA SER A 174 -3.12 -9.23 14.71
C SER A 174 -3.40 -10.73 14.73
N GLY A 175 -2.58 -11.51 15.44
CA GLY A 175 -2.83 -12.93 15.65
C GLY A 175 -4.20 -13.22 16.25
N GLY A 176 -4.70 -12.36 17.14
CA GLY A 176 -6.05 -12.46 17.70
C GLY A 176 -7.14 -12.26 16.65
N ARG A 177 -6.96 -11.33 15.71
CA ARG A 177 -7.90 -11.11 14.60
C ARG A 177 -7.91 -12.31 13.65
N VAL A 178 -6.73 -12.85 13.32
CA VAL A 178 -6.63 -14.06 12.48
C VAL A 178 -7.33 -15.25 13.13
N ALA A 179 -7.10 -15.48 14.44
CA ALA A 179 -7.76 -16.53 15.17
C ALA A 179 -9.29 -16.34 15.20
N PHE A 180 -9.75 -15.12 15.45
CA PHE A 180 -11.18 -14.78 15.42
C PHE A 180 -11.80 -15.02 14.04
N ALA A 181 -11.14 -14.60 12.96
CA ALA A 181 -11.61 -14.83 11.59
C ALA A 181 -11.73 -16.33 11.26
N ILE A 182 -10.75 -17.16 11.69
CA ILE A 182 -10.79 -18.62 11.52
C ILE A 182 -11.98 -19.21 12.27
N LEU A 183 -12.21 -18.82 13.51
CA LEU A 183 -13.34 -19.30 14.32
C LEU A 183 -14.69 -18.87 13.73
N ALA A 184 -14.80 -17.63 13.29
CA ALA A 184 -16.01 -17.12 12.66
C ALA A 184 -16.32 -17.83 11.34
N ALA A 185 -15.30 -18.08 10.50
CA ALA A 185 -15.44 -18.85 9.27
C ALA A 185 -15.86 -20.31 9.56
N ALA A 186 -15.31 -20.95 10.61
CA ALA A 186 -15.72 -22.29 11.04
C ALA A 186 -17.17 -22.33 11.53
N ALA A 187 -17.68 -21.20 12.08
CA ALA A 187 -19.08 -21.04 12.50
C ALA A 187 -20.01 -20.61 11.35
N GLY A 188 -19.50 -20.47 10.12
CA GLY A 188 -20.27 -20.04 8.94
C GLY A 188 -20.56 -18.53 8.89
N SER A 189 -19.80 -17.73 9.65
CA SER A 189 -19.90 -16.26 9.64
C SER A 189 -18.76 -15.65 8.84
N TYR A 190 -19.05 -14.55 8.11
CA TYR A 190 -18.03 -13.72 7.47
C TYR A 190 -17.71 -12.53 8.39
N VAL A 191 -16.43 -12.18 8.53
CA VAL A 191 -15.91 -11.10 9.37
C VAL A 191 -15.09 -10.13 8.55
#